data_2653c1ff31ac4219269af0f0007aa260
#
_entry.id   2653c1ff31ac4219269af0f0007aa260
#
_cell.length_a   1.000
_cell.length_b   1.000
_cell.length_c   1.000
_cell.angle_alpha   90.00
_cell.angle_beta   90.00
_cell.angle_gamma   90.00
#
_symmetry.space_group_name_H-M   'P 1'
#
loop_
_entity.id
_entity.type
_entity.pdbx_description
1 polymer ?
#
loop_
_entity_poly.entity_id
_entity_poly.type
_entity_poly.pdbx_seq_one_letter_code
_entity_poly.pdbx_strand_id
1 'polypeptide(L)'
;MSYVKDTHMVHNKSKLGNVLIVSAHDPSGAGLQADIETCQALKCYPATIVTGLTTQNTRKLSNVKNISAHDFRAQLETLLEEFSPDVCKVGLINSTDLMASLSNVITEKLPDIPLVIDPILGSGSGAKLFTEEIIEGYLQHLVPIAEIITPNLREVRLLSNGRDVVSSVDYLLGNGCKNILVTDTDPEKEIIINHLFSRVCRQETYEMKRYQGEYHGTGCTLSSAVACRLAAGMDIRSAVRSAQKYAHSAVQFAHDLGWCQKIPNRFF
;
A
#
# COMPACT_ATOMS: atom_id res chain seq x y z
N MET A 1 -44.91 21.16 -29.85
CA MET A 1 -44.66 20.13 -28.83
C MET A 1 -43.34 20.47 -28.13
N SER A 2 -43.45 21.09 -26.99
CA SER A 2 -42.30 21.53 -26.15
C SER A 2 -41.83 20.39 -25.27
N TYR A 3 -40.58 19.95 -25.47
CA TYR A 3 -39.93 19.04 -24.52
C TYR A 3 -39.62 19.81 -23.24
N VAL A 4 -40.30 19.47 -22.17
CA VAL A 4 -39.99 19.90 -20.80
C VAL A 4 -38.68 19.19 -20.41
N LYS A 5 -37.64 19.98 -20.17
CA LYS A 5 -36.41 19.52 -19.52
C LYS A 5 -36.75 19.27 -18.06
N ASP A 6 -36.80 18.02 -17.66
CA ASP A 6 -36.82 17.63 -16.25
C ASP A 6 -35.48 17.98 -15.61
N THR A 7 -35.58 18.95 -14.72
CA THR A 7 -34.48 19.49 -13.93
C THR A 7 -34.31 18.70 -12.63
N HIS A 8 -33.06 18.31 -12.38
CA HIS A 8 -32.46 18.13 -11.05
C HIS A 8 -33.02 17.06 -10.10
N MET A 9 -32.72 15.82 -10.39
CA MET A 9 -32.37 14.94 -9.26
C MET A 9 -30.91 15.23 -8.88
N VAL A 10 -30.74 16.02 -7.84
CA VAL A 10 -29.47 16.11 -7.11
C VAL A 10 -29.27 14.77 -6.41
N HIS A 11 -28.70 13.79 -7.12
CA HIS A 11 -28.12 12.66 -6.45
C HIS A 11 -26.95 13.20 -5.64
N ASN A 12 -27.11 13.25 -4.33
CA ASN A 12 -26.02 13.35 -3.39
C ASN A 12 -25.23 12.02 -3.51
N LYS A 13 -24.48 11.88 -4.62
CA LYS A 13 -23.53 10.78 -4.80
C LYS A 13 -22.48 11.02 -3.73
N SER A 14 -22.45 10.17 -2.71
CA SER A 14 -21.25 10.05 -1.89
C SER A 14 -20.07 10.00 -2.86
N LYS A 15 -19.16 10.98 -2.77
CA LYS A 15 -18.01 11.06 -3.65
C LYS A 15 -17.24 9.74 -3.55
N LEU A 16 -17.12 9.02 -4.65
CA LEU A 16 -16.33 7.80 -4.72
C LEU A 16 -14.87 8.21 -4.48
N GLY A 17 -14.21 7.57 -3.49
CA GLY A 17 -12.80 7.84 -3.23
C GLY A 17 -11.92 7.40 -4.40
N ASN A 18 -11.12 8.29 -4.94
CA ASN A 18 -10.21 8.03 -6.06
C ASN A 18 -8.84 7.64 -5.52
N VAL A 19 -8.39 6.43 -5.78
CA VAL A 19 -7.10 5.90 -5.32
C VAL A 19 -6.16 5.73 -6.51
N LEU A 20 -5.07 6.48 -6.53
CA LEU A 20 -3.96 6.23 -7.45
C LEU A 20 -3.12 5.09 -6.89
N ILE A 21 -2.99 4.00 -7.61
CA ILE A 21 -2.18 2.85 -7.24
C ILE A 21 -0.95 2.78 -8.12
N VAL A 22 0.22 2.78 -7.50
CA VAL A 22 1.52 2.62 -8.16
C VAL A 22 2.16 1.34 -7.64
N SER A 23 2.12 0.26 -8.41
CA SER A 23 2.54 -1.06 -7.93
C SER A 23 2.92 -2.00 -9.08
N ALA A 24 3.61 -3.10 -8.76
CA ALA A 24 3.91 -4.15 -9.74
C ALA A 24 2.72 -5.12 -9.87
N HIS A 25 2.61 -5.71 -11.05
CA HIS A 25 1.70 -6.83 -11.30
C HIS A 25 2.24 -8.10 -10.66
N ASP A 26 1.39 -8.80 -9.90
CA ASP A 26 1.63 -10.13 -9.35
C ASP A 26 0.49 -11.07 -9.78
N PRO A 27 0.77 -12.11 -10.59
CA PRO A 27 -0.26 -13.02 -11.11
C PRO A 27 -0.82 -13.97 -10.04
N SER A 28 -0.27 -13.98 -8.84
CA SER A 28 -0.67 -14.90 -7.77
C SER A 28 -1.52 -14.27 -6.66
N GLY A 29 -2.01 -13.05 -6.86
CA GLY A 29 -3.03 -12.46 -5.98
C GLY A 29 -2.53 -11.43 -4.97
N ALA A 30 -1.29 -10.93 -5.12
CA ALA A 30 -0.78 -9.74 -4.43
C ALA A 30 -0.63 -8.57 -5.42
N GLY A 31 0.17 -7.57 -5.09
CA GLY A 31 0.45 -6.41 -5.93
C GLY A 31 -0.83 -5.73 -6.43
N LEU A 32 -0.83 -5.31 -7.70
CA LEU A 32 -1.96 -4.61 -8.33
C LEU A 32 -3.30 -5.35 -8.20
N GLN A 33 -3.31 -6.69 -8.27
CA GLN A 33 -4.55 -7.45 -8.11
C GLN A 33 -5.15 -7.25 -6.71
N ALA A 34 -4.32 -7.39 -5.67
CA ALA A 34 -4.76 -7.16 -4.29
C ALA A 34 -5.26 -5.73 -4.08
N ASP A 35 -4.56 -4.77 -4.67
CA ASP A 35 -4.84 -3.35 -4.53
C ASP A 35 -6.18 -3.00 -5.20
N ILE A 36 -6.42 -3.45 -6.42
CA ILE A 36 -7.67 -3.24 -7.17
C ILE A 36 -8.86 -3.87 -6.45
N GLU A 37 -8.75 -5.15 -6.07
CA GLU A 37 -9.81 -5.87 -5.37
C GLU A 37 -10.18 -5.20 -4.05
N THR A 38 -9.17 -4.76 -3.27
CA THR A 38 -9.38 -4.05 -2.01
C THR A 38 -10.11 -2.72 -2.23
N CYS A 39 -9.68 -1.93 -3.21
CA CYS A 39 -10.34 -0.67 -3.53
C CYS A 39 -11.81 -0.87 -3.91
N GLN A 40 -12.10 -1.83 -4.78
CA GLN A 40 -13.45 -2.12 -5.22
C GLN A 40 -14.34 -2.61 -4.07
N ALA A 41 -13.84 -3.52 -3.23
CA ALA A 41 -14.56 -4.01 -2.05
C ALA A 41 -14.88 -2.89 -1.05
N LEU A 42 -14.00 -1.89 -0.94
CA LEU A 42 -14.17 -0.72 -0.08
C LEU A 42 -14.85 0.46 -0.77
N LYS A 43 -15.41 0.25 -1.98
CA LYS A 43 -16.14 1.25 -2.78
C LYS A 43 -15.29 2.48 -3.11
N CYS A 44 -14.03 2.25 -3.47
CA CYS A 44 -13.12 3.24 -4.06
C CYS A 44 -12.85 2.90 -5.52
N TYR A 45 -12.52 3.91 -6.32
CA TYR A 45 -12.09 3.71 -7.70
C TYR A 45 -10.56 3.62 -7.77
N PRO A 46 -9.98 2.47 -8.20
CA PRO A 46 -8.55 2.33 -8.39
C PRO A 46 -8.14 2.76 -9.79
N ALA A 47 -7.29 3.77 -9.91
CA ALA A 47 -6.54 4.04 -11.14
C ALA A 47 -5.11 3.53 -10.96
N THR A 48 -4.56 2.77 -11.91
CA THR A 48 -3.33 2.01 -11.69
C THR A 48 -2.21 2.40 -12.62
N ILE A 49 -1.01 2.55 -12.07
CA ILE A 49 0.27 2.70 -12.79
C ILE A 49 1.13 1.48 -12.48
N VAL A 50 1.54 0.77 -13.52
CA VAL A 50 2.39 -0.42 -13.39
C VAL A 50 3.84 0.00 -13.18
N THR A 51 4.51 -0.54 -12.17
CA THR A 51 5.96 -0.35 -11.93
C THR A 51 6.79 -1.46 -12.54
N GLY A 52 6.23 -2.64 -12.68
CA GLY A 52 6.91 -3.81 -13.23
C GLY A 52 6.02 -5.05 -13.25
N LEU A 53 6.55 -6.09 -13.87
CA LEU A 53 5.94 -7.41 -13.96
C LEU A 53 6.74 -8.40 -13.12
N THR A 54 6.08 -9.17 -12.27
CA THR A 54 6.74 -10.27 -11.55
C THR A 54 6.52 -11.59 -12.27
N THR A 55 7.54 -12.44 -12.25
CA THR A 55 7.42 -13.86 -12.57
C THR A 55 7.36 -14.61 -11.23
N GLN A 56 6.13 -14.79 -10.75
CA GLN A 56 5.88 -15.21 -9.37
C GLN A 56 4.68 -16.16 -9.28
N ASN A 57 4.72 -17.02 -8.27
CA ASN A 57 3.56 -17.72 -7.72
C ASN A 57 3.66 -17.73 -6.19
N THR A 58 2.70 -18.33 -5.49
CA THR A 58 2.68 -18.35 -4.01
C THR A 58 3.87 -19.07 -3.37
N ARG A 59 4.66 -19.84 -4.16
CA ARG A 59 5.83 -20.57 -3.68
C ARG A 59 7.14 -19.80 -3.87
N LYS A 60 7.28 -19.06 -4.97
CA LYS A 60 8.52 -18.36 -5.32
C LYS A 60 8.29 -17.14 -6.19
N LEU A 61 9.14 -16.15 -5.99
CA LEU A 61 9.39 -15.04 -6.91
C LEU A 61 10.69 -15.34 -7.68
N SER A 62 10.61 -15.41 -9.00
CA SER A 62 11.75 -15.75 -9.87
C SER A 62 12.36 -14.52 -10.54
N ASN A 63 11.56 -13.51 -10.84
CA ASN A 63 12.02 -12.31 -11.54
C ASN A 63 11.08 -11.12 -11.28
N VAL A 64 11.65 -9.92 -11.32
CA VAL A 64 10.92 -8.63 -11.40
C VAL A 64 11.49 -7.86 -12.58
N LYS A 65 10.65 -7.61 -13.59
CA LYS A 65 10.99 -6.79 -14.74
C LYS A 65 10.35 -5.41 -14.57
N ASN A 66 11.14 -4.41 -14.21
CA ASN A 66 10.68 -3.03 -14.12
C ASN A 66 10.32 -2.51 -15.52
N ILE A 67 9.32 -1.61 -15.59
CA ILE A 67 9.09 -0.80 -16.80
C ILE A 67 10.14 0.32 -16.87
N SER A 68 10.27 0.95 -18.03
CA SER A 68 11.18 2.09 -18.18
C SER A 68 10.65 3.31 -17.42
N ALA A 69 11.54 4.17 -16.91
CA ALA A 69 11.15 5.42 -16.27
C ALA A 69 10.38 6.35 -17.22
N HIS A 70 10.68 6.29 -18.53
CA HIS A 70 9.95 7.01 -19.57
C HIS A 70 8.49 6.55 -19.65
N ASP A 71 8.25 5.23 -19.78
CA ASP A 71 6.89 4.69 -19.90
C ASP A 71 6.09 4.88 -18.60
N PHE A 72 6.76 4.75 -17.45
CA PHE A 72 6.16 5.02 -16.15
C PHE A 72 5.63 6.45 -16.07
N ARG A 73 6.51 7.42 -16.40
CA ARG A 73 6.16 8.84 -16.36
C ARG A 73 5.06 9.18 -17.37
N ALA A 74 5.12 8.64 -18.58
CA ALA A 74 4.09 8.86 -19.61
C ALA A 74 2.71 8.36 -19.14
N GLN A 75 2.61 7.14 -18.56
CA GLN A 75 1.37 6.62 -17.98
C GLN A 75 0.82 7.54 -16.90
N LEU A 76 1.69 7.96 -15.96
CA LEU A 76 1.28 8.76 -14.81
C LEU A 76 0.82 10.15 -15.25
N GLU A 77 1.56 10.83 -16.11
CA GLU A 77 1.21 12.16 -16.61
C GLU A 77 -0.07 12.16 -17.42
N THR A 78 -0.24 11.20 -18.34
CA THR A 78 -1.46 11.06 -19.14
C THR A 78 -2.69 10.78 -18.29
N LEU A 79 -2.55 9.89 -17.26
CA LEU A 79 -3.66 9.61 -16.37
C LEU A 79 -4.07 10.87 -15.59
N LEU A 80 -3.12 11.66 -15.11
CA LEU A 80 -3.36 12.85 -14.30
C LEU A 80 -3.92 14.05 -15.10
N GLU A 81 -4.01 13.98 -16.42
CA GLU A 81 -4.72 15.00 -17.24
C GLU A 81 -6.22 15.04 -16.93
N GLU A 82 -6.81 13.89 -16.54
CA GLU A 82 -8.25 13.80 -16.26
C GLU A 82 -8.59 13.20 -14.89
N PHE A 83 -7.65 12.47 -14.26
CA PHE A 83 -7.85 11.80 -12.99
C PHE A 83 -7.27 12.59 -11.82
N SER A 84 -8.13 12.95 -10.88
CA SER A 84 -7.75 13.62 -9.64
C SER A 84 -7.81 12.64 -8.48
N PRO A 85 -6.69 12.10 -8.00
CA PRO A 85 -6.67 11.17 -6.87
C PRO A 85 -6.90 11.90 -5.54
N ASP A 86 -7.60 11.23 -4.62
CA ASP A 86 -7.74 11.68 -3.22
C ASP A 86 -6.59 11.12 -2.35
N VAL A 87 -5.89 10.08 -2.82
CA VAL A 87 -4.76 9.42 -2.16
C VAL A 87 -3.92 8.67 -3.19
N CYS A 88 -2.61 8.53 -2.93
CA CYS A 88 -1.74 7.63 -3.68
C CYS A 88 -1.27 6.47 -2.81
N LYS A 89 -1.42 5.22 -3.29
CA LYS A 89 -0.84 4.02 -2.68
C LYS A 89 0.34 3.53 -3.51
N VAL A 90 1.48 3.36 -2.88
CA VAL A 90 2.67 2.75 -3.49
C VAL A 90 2.86 1.34 -2.94
N GLY A 91 2.89 0.35 -3.85
CA GLY A 91 3.27 -1.03 -3.55
C GLY A 91 4.69 -1.32 -4.00
N LEU A 92 4.91 -2.51 -4.59
CA LEU A 92 6.23 -2.88 -5.07
C LEU A 92 6.72 -1.92 -6.17
N ILE A 93 7.79 -1.21 -5.86
CA ILE A 93 8.56 -0.37 -6.76
C ILE A 93 10.05 -0.70 -6.57
N ASN A 94 10.65 -1.36 -7.54
CA ASN A 94 12.02 -1.90 -7.43
C ASN A 94 12.97 -1.19 -8.40
N SER A 95 12.92 0.15 -8.39
CA SER A 95 13.76 1.03 -9.20
C SER A 95 13.84 2.42 -8.57
N THR A 96 15.03 2.91 -8.32
CA THR A 96 15.27 4.27 -7.81
C THR A 96 14.81 5.34 -8.78
N ASP A 97 14.98 5.11 -10.09
CA ASP A 97 14.51 6.04 -11.14
C ASP A 97 12.98 6.19 -11.11
N LEU A 98 12.25 5.08 -10.88
CA LEU A 98 10.79 5.13 -10.75
C LEU A 98 10.37 5.84 -9.46
N MET A 99 11.09 5.62 -8.35
CA MET A 99 10.84 6.30 -7.07
C MET A 99 11.06 7.82 -7.20
N ALA A 100 12.17 8.22 -7.82
CA ALA A 100 12.47 9.62 -8.09
C ALA A 100 11.42 10.27 -9.00
N SER A 101 11.04 9.58 -10.10
CA SER A 101 10.02 10.06 -11.02
C SER A 101 8.66 10.24 -10.33
N LEU A 102 8.25 9.27 -9.50
CA LEU A 102 7.01 9.36 -8.73
C LEU A 102 7.06 10.53 -7.74
N SER A 103 8.14 10.63 -6.96
CA SER A 103 8.32 11.69 -5.97
C SER A 103 8.20 13.09 -6.61
N ASN A 104 8.85 13.30 -7.76
CA ASN A 104 8.77 14.56 -8.49
C ASN A 104 7.33 14.88 -8.91
N VAL A 105 6.62 13.92 -9.52
CA VAL A 105 5.23 14.14 -9.96
C VAL A 105 4.30 14.41 -8.78
N ILE A 106 4.42 13.66 -7.69
CA ILE A 106 3.61 13.88 -6.47
C ILE A 106 3.88 15.26 -5.90
N THR A 107 5.14 15.65 -5.75
CA THR A 107 5.52 16.94 -5.17
C THR A 107 5.09 18.12 -6.04
N GLU A 108 5.20 17.98 -7.37
CA GLU A 108 4.88 19.06 -8.31
C GLU A 108 3.38 19.21 -8.58
N LYS A 109 2.66 18.07 -8.78
CA LYS A 109 1.28 18.07 -9.26
C LYS A 109 0.24 17.73 -8.19
N LEU A 110 0.63 17.03 -7.13
CA LEU A 110 -0.27 16.45 -6.13
C LEU A 110 0.25 16.66 -4.69
N PRO A 111 0.73 17.86 -4.31
CA PRO A 111 1.44 18.08 -3.04
C PRO A 111 0.59 17.79 -1.78
N ASP A 112 -0.73 17.87 -1.90
CA ASP A 112 -1.64 17.76 -0.77
C ASP A 112 -2.25 16.37 -0.58
N ILE A 113 -2.00 15.42 -1.52
CA ILE A 113 -2.58 14.08 -1.38
C ILE A 113 -1.78 13.22 -0.40
N PRO A 114 -2.45 12.43 0.46
CA PRO A 114 -1.76 11.46 1.31
C PRO A 114 -1.05 10.38 0.47
N LEU A 115 0.20 10.07 0.82
CA LEU A 115 0.96 8.98 0.22
C LEU A 115 1.07 7.82 1.19
N VAL A 116 0.49 6.67 0.85
CA VAL A 116 0.55 5.41 1.60
C VAL A 116 1.57 4.49 0.95
N ILE A 117 2.62 4.12 1.67
CA ILE A 117 3.72 3.31 1.13
C ILE A 117 3.77 1.96 1.82
N ASP A 118 3.67 0.89 1.04
CA ASP A 118 3.99 -0.47 1.43
C ASP A 118 5.43 -0.78 0.96
N PRO A 119 6.45 -0.69 1.84
CA PRO A 119 7.84 -0.79 1.43
C PRO A 119 8.25 -2.25 1.25
N ILE A 120 7.80 -2.87 0.16
CA ILE A 120 8.01 -4.29 -0.11
C ILE A 120 9.49 -4.54 -0.43
N LEU A 121 10.25 -4.98 0.57
CA LEU A 121 11.67 -5.30 0.48
C LEU A 121 11.94 -6.81 0.41
N GLY A 122 10.91 -7.62 0.41
CA GLY A 122 11.00 -9.07 0.27
C GLY A 122 9.66 -9.66 -0.13
N SER A 123 9.67 -10.84 -0.76
CA SER A 123 8.46 -11.58 -1.03
C SER A 123 8.05 -12.43 0.16
N GLY A 124 6.75 -12.76 0.27
CA GLY A 124 6.24 -13.73 1.24
C GLY A 124 6.90 -15.12 1.12
N SER A 125 7.47 -15.45 -0.04
CA SER A 125 8.25 -16.66 -0.29
C SER A 125 9.74 -16.56 0.12
N GLY A 126 10.17 -15.45 0.76
CA GLY A 126 11.53 -15.26 1.28
C GLY A 126 12.54 -14.69 0.29
N ALA A 127 12.16 -14.42 -0.97
CA ALA A 127 13.07 -13.76 -1.92
C ALA A 127 13.40 -12.34 -1.46
N LYS A 128 14.69 -11.97 -1.57
CA LYS A 128 15.15 -10.60 -1.31
C LYS A 128 14.86 -9.73 -2.53
N LEU A 129 14.15 -8.62 -2.33
CA LEU A 129 13.82 -7.63 -3.36
C LEU A 129 14.58 -6.31 -3.17
N PHE A 130 15.48 -6.26 -2.23
CA PHE A 130 16.22 -5.04 -1.89
C PHE A 130 17.70 -5.15 -2.19
N THR A 131 18.26 -4.03 -2.63
CA THR A 131 19.67 -3.69 -2.61
C THR A 131 19.84 -2.45 -1.73
N GLU A 132 21.09 -2.08 -1.41
CA GLU A 132 21.37 -0.82 -0.71
C GLU A 132 20.80 0.37 -1.49
N GLU A 133 20.95 0.36 -2.82
CA GLU A 133 20.39 1.37 -3.72
C GLU A 133 18.87 1.51 -3.62
N ILE A 134 18.12 0.41 -3.52
CA ILE A 134 16.67 0.44 -3.36
C ILE A 134 16.29 1.01 -1.98
N ILE A 135 17.01 0.66 -0.92
CA ILE A 135 16.77 1.23 0.42
C ILE A 135 17.04 2.74 0.39
N GLU A 136 18.14 3.17 -0.20
CA GLU A 136 18.47 4.59 -0.38
C GLU A 136 17.40 5.32 -1.19
N GLY A 137 16.90 4.70 -2.25
CA GLY A 137 15.79 5.25 -3.05
C GLY A 137 14.52 5.50 -2.23
N TYR A 138 14.13 4.56 -1.36
CA TYR A 138 13.02 4.78 -0.43
C TYR A 138 13.29 5.95 0.52
N LEU A 139 14.49 6.01 1.11
CA LEU A 139 14.88 7.05 2.08
C LEU A 139 14.98 8.45 1.46
N GLN A 140 15.44 8.54 0.21
CA GLN A 140 15.63 9.80 -0.48
C GLN A 140 14.34 10.34 -1.11
N HIS A 141 13.51 9.47 -1.69
CA HIS A 141 12.43 9.90 -2.56
C HIS A 141 11.05 9.68 -1.97
N LEU A 142 10.81 8.61 -1.22
CA LEU A 142 9.44 8.24 -0.82
C LEU A 142 9.17 8.49 0.67
N VAL A 143 10.09 8.12 1.56
CA VAL A 143 9.92 8.31 3.01
C VAL A 143 9.69 9.78 3.38
N PRO A 144 10.41 10.77 2.80
CA PRO A 144 10.22 12.18 3.18
C PRO A 144 8.83 12.76 2.91
N ILE A 145 8.12 12.20 1.93
CA ILE A 145 6.79 12.68 1.49
C ILE A 145 5.64 11.75 1.94
N ALA A 146 5.95 10.68 2.69
CA ALA A 146 4.97 9.70 3.10
C ALA A 146 4.02 10.23 4.18
N GLU A 147 2.71 10.10 3.95
CA GLU A 147 1.71 10.23 5.02
C GLU A 147 1.82 9.07 6.00
N ILE A 148 1.98 7.85 5.47
CA ILE A 148 2.18 6.65 6.26
C ILE A 148 2.98 5.62 5.47
N ILE A 149 3.90 4.92 6.15
CA ILE A 149 4.51 3.68 5.67
C ILE A 149 4.05 2.49 6.51
N THR A 150 3.95 1.29 5.89
CA THR A 150 3.41 0.08 6.54
C THR A 150 4.41 -1.08 6.59
N PRO A 151 5.65 -0.87 7.04
CA PRO A 151 6.67 -1.91 7.06
C PRO A 151 6.35 -3.01 8.07
N ASN A 152 6.75 -4.24 7.76
CA ASN A 152 6.86 -5.28 8.77
C ASN A 152 8.14 -5.11 9.61
N LEU A 153 8.28 -5.93 10.67
CA LEU A 153 9.44 -5.88 11.59
C LEU A 153 10.80 -6.03 10.90
N ARG A 154 10.86 -6.77 9.79
CA ARG A 154 12.10 -6.93 9.02
C ARG A 154 12.38 -5.69 8.17
N GLU A 155 11.35 -5.20 7.50
CA GLU A 155 11.45 -4.04 6.58
C GLU A 155 11.81 -2.76 7.33
N VAL A 156 11.20 -2.52 8.50
CA VAL A 156 11.53 -1.32 9.29
C VAL A 156 13.00 -1.29 9.71
N ARG A 157 13.58 -2.45 10.04
CA ARG A 157 15.01 -2.57 10.36
C ARG A 157 15.90 -2.38 9.12
N LEU A 158 15.51 -2.92 7.97
CA LEU A 158 16.24 -2.73 6.71
C LEU A 158 16.29 -1.25 6.31
N LEU A 159 15.17 -0.55 6.37
CA LEU A 159 15.07 0.88 6.06
C LEU A 159 15.86 1.76 7.05
N SER A 160 16.26 1.26 8.19
CA SER A 160 16.99 1.99 9.23
C SER A 160 18.41 1.50 9.47
N ASN A 161 18.95 0.72 8.55
CA ASN A 161 20.29 0.12 8.65
C ASN A 161 20.46 -0.76 9.91
N GLY A 162 19.50 -1.65 10.17
CA GLY A 162 19.60 -2.70 11.20
C GLY A 162 19.37 -2.24 12.64
N ARG A 163 18.83 -1.04 12.86
CA ARG A 163 18.47 -0.54 14.19
C ARG A 163 17.39 -1.41 14.86
N ASP A 164 17.28 -1.32 16.17
CA ASP A 164 16.09 -1.85 16.86
C ASP A 164 14.83 -1.10 16.42
N VAL A 165 13.64 -1.64 16.72
CA VAL A 165 12.38 -1.12 16.19
C VAL A 165 12.12 0.33 16.61
N VAL A 166 12.40 0.70 17.85
CA VAL A 166 12.16 2.05 18.37
C VAL A 166 13.09 3.06 17.66
N SER A 167 14.39 2.76 17.63
CA SER A 167 15.37 3.59 16.92
C SER A 167 15.11 3.66 15.42
N SER A 168 14.54 2.60 14.82
CA SER A 168 14.12 2.57 13.41
C SER A 168 12.98 3.54 13.14
N VAL A 169 11.97 3.51 14.01
CA VAL A 169 10.82 4.41 13.93
C VAL A 169 11.26 5.85 14.09
N ASP A 170 12.07 6.17 15.10
CA ASP A 170 12.58 7.53 15.32
C ASP A 170 13.40 8.02 14.11
N TYR A 171 14.22 7.16 13.51
CA TYR A 171 14.98 7.46 12.31
C TYR A 171 14.07 7.80 11.12
N LEU A 172 13.05 6.98 10.84
CA LEU A 172 12.18 7.18 9.68
C LEU A 172 11.22 8.37 9.88
N LEU A 173 10.73 8.59 11.10
CA LEU A 173 9.98 9.81 11.44
C LEU A 173 10.89 11.06 11.29
N GLY A 174 12.14 10.96 11.72
CA GLY A 174 13.16 12.03 11.54
C GLY A 174 13.40 12.36 10.07
N ASN A 175 13.35 11.37 9.18
CA ASN A 175 13.51 11.54 7.72
C ASN A 175 12.25 12.07 7.00
N GLY A 176 11.21 12.44 7.68
CA GLY A 176 10.07 13.13 7.04
C GLY A 176 8.75 12.36 7.07
N CYS A 177 8.75 11.05 7.19
CA CYS A 177 7.53 10.26 7.31
C CYS A 177 6.65 10.76 8.46
N LYS A 178 5.33 10.87 8.24
CA LYS A 178 4.42 11.39 9.28
C LYS A 178 3.96 10.29 10.23
N ASN A 179 3.70 9.09 9.69
CA ASN A 179 3.18 7.95 10.44
C ASN A 179 3.82 6.63 9.99
N ILE A 180 3.99 5.69 10.91
CA ILE A 180 4.56 4.37 10.61
C ILE A 180 3.68 3.31 11.28
N LEU A 181 3.12 2.39 10.49
CA LEU A 181 2.42 1.21 10.98
C LEU A 181 3.36 0.01 10.90
N VAL A 182 4.02 -0.33 12.00
CA VAL A 182 4.85 -1.54 12.08
C VAL A 182 3.97 -2.75 12.27
N THR A 183 4.05 -3.71 11.36
CA THR A 183 3.24 -4.93 11.38
C THR A 183 4.04 -6.13 11.90
N ASP A 184 3.40 -6.92 12.80
CA ASP A 184 3.99 -8.14 13.34
C ASP A 184 3.76 -9.33 12.40
N THR A 185 4.86 -9.90 11.94
CA THR A 185 4.87 -11.06 11.04
C THR A 185 5.42 -12.34 11.68
N ASP A 186 5.63 -12.34 13.02
CA ASP A 186 6.14 -13.50 13.74
C ASP A 186 5.11 -14.66 13.71
N PRO A 187 5.38 -15.77 12.99
CA PRO A 187 4.41 -16.84 12.80
C PRO A 187 4.14 -17.67 14.07
N GLU A 188 5.02 -17.59 15.07
CA GLU A 188 4.90 -18.39 16.30
C GLU A 188 3.93 -17.77 17.31
N LYS A 189 3.53 -16.49 17.13
CA LYS A 189 2.61 -15.82 18.04
C LYS A 189 1.15 -16.10 17.69
N GLU A 190 0.33 -16.35 18.69
CA GLU A 190 -1.13 -16.52 18.54
C GLU A 190 -1.85 -15.17 18.31
N ILE A 191 -1.24 -14.07 18.73
CA ILE A 191 -1.78 -12.72 18.61
C ILE A 191 -0.83 -11.91 17.74
N ILE A 192 -1.39 -11.23 16.75
CA ILE A 192 -0.70 -10.21 15.94
C ILE A 192 -0.77 -8.91 16.71
N ILE A 193 0.37 -8.26 16.92
CA ILE A 193 0.45 -6.96 17.57
C ILE A 193 1.08 -5.96 16.62
N ASN A 194 0.26 -5.07 16.07
CA ASN A 194 0.72 -3.99 15.19
C ASN A 194 0.79 -2.68 15.97
N HIS A 195 1.77 -1.85 15.64
CA HIS A 195 2.01 -0.57 16.30
C HIS A 195 1.97 0.57 15.30
N LEU A 196 1.09 1.54 15.54
CA LEU A 196 1.08 2.81 14.83
C LEU A 196 1.89 3.83 15.64
N PHE A 197 2.91 4.40 15.01
CA PHE A 197 3.70 5.50 15.53
C PHE A 197 3.46 6.76 14.71
N SER A 198 3.43 7.91 15.36
CA SER A 198 3.35 9.19 14.69
C SER A 198 4.15 10.27 15.43
N ARG A 199 4.44 11.39 14.75
CA ARG A 199 5.10 12.53 15.39
C ARG A 199 4.26 13.16 16.51
N VAL A 200 2.93 13.01 16.45
CA VAL A 200 1.99 13.63 17.40
C VAL A 200 1.60 12.67 18.52
N CYS A 201 1.50 11.38 18.21
CA CYS A 201 1.14 10.34 19.18
C CYS A 201 2.21 9.26 19.17
N ARG A 202 2.88 9.08 20.30
CA ARG A 202 4.05 8.19 20.37
C ARG A 202 3.77 6.77 19.89
N GLN A 203 2.61 6.17 20.27
CA GLN A 203 2.30 4.80 19.89
C GLN A 203 0.82 4.48 20.15
N GLU A 204 0.19 3.79 19.20
CA GLU A 204 -1.10 3.10 19.36
C GLU A 204 -0.92 1.63 18.99
N THR A 205 -1.45 0.72 19.83
CA THR A 205 -1.30 -0.73 19.66
C THR A 205 -2.61 -1.36 19.22
N TYR A 206 -2.53 -2.29 18.29
CA TYR A 206 -3.65 -3.06 17.78
C TYR A 206 -3.37 -4.55 17.91
N GLU A 207 -4.27 -5.25 18.58
CA GLU A 207 -4.17 -6.68 18.81
C GLU A 207 -5.24 -7.43 18.03
N MET A 208 -4.85 -8.50 17.36
CA MET A 208 -5.74 -9.35 16.56
C MET A 208 -5.33 -10.80 16.69
N LYS A 209 -6.32 -11.70 16.67
CA LYS A 209 -6.05 -13.14 16.63
C LYS A 209 -5.32 -13.50 15.34
N ARG A 210 -4.28 -14.32 15.44
CA ARG A 210 -3.62 -14.89 14.26
C ARG A 210 -4.41 -16.08 13.74
N TYR A 211 -4.67 -16.10 12.44
CA TYR A 211 -5.17 -17.29 11.76
C TYR A 211 -4.00 -18.13 11.27
N GLN A 212 -4.11 -19.46 11.45
CA GLN A 212 -3.07 -20.39 11.03
C GLN A 212 -2.95 -20.46 9.51
N GLY A 213 -1.71 -20.58 9.03
CA GLY A 213 -1.37 -20.67 7.63
C GLY A 213 -0.57 -19.47 7.13
N GLU A 214 -0.12 -19.58 5.91
CA GLU A 214 0.57 -18.54 5.19
C GLU A 214 -0.38 -17.88 4.19
N TYR A 215 -0.29 -16.55 4.07
CA TYR A 215 -1.21 -15.76 3.27
C TYR A 215 -0.43 -14.83 2.33
N HIS A 216 -0.80 -14.83 1.05
CA HIS A 216 -0.18 -14.01 0.03
C HIS A 216 -0.98 -12.74 -0.24
N GLY A 217 -0.32 -11.57 -0.18
CA GLY A 217 -0.95 -10.28 -0.46
C GLY A 217 -1.65 -9.62 0.74
N THR A 218 -1.44 -10.07 1.97
CA THR A 218 -2.03 -9.47 3.18
C THR A 218 -1.51 -8.05 3.41
N GLY A 219 -0.20 -7.78 3.23
CA GLY A 219 0.39 -6.43 3.33
C GLY A 219 -0.24 -5.48 2.32
N CYS A 220 -0.31 -5.89 1.05
CA CYS A 220 -0.96 -5.10 0.00
C CYS A 220 -2.43 -4.81 0.32
N THR A 221 -3.17 -5.82 0.84
CA THR A 221 -4.56 -5.63 1.28
C THR A 221 -4.68 -4.60 2.40
N LEU A 222 -3.80 -4.66 3.40
CA LEU A 222 -3.78 -3.71 4.51
C LEU A 222 -3.46 -2.28 4.04
N SER A 223 -2.37 -2.10 3.30
CA SER A 223 -1.94 -0.78 2.82
C SER A 223 -2.95 -0.13 1.89
N SER A 224 -3.58 -0.91 1.00
CA SER A 224 -4.65 -0.43 0.12
C SER A 224 -5.92 -0.10 0.89
N ALA A 225 -6.25 -0.86 1.93
CA ALA A 225 -7.38 -0.52 2.81
C ALA A 225 -7.12 0.78 3.58
N VAL A 226 -5.89 1.05 4.06
CA VAL A 226 -5.52 2.34 4.65
C VAL A 226 -5.75 3.46 3.65
N ALA A 227 -5.25 3.31 2.41
CA ALA A 227 -5.43 4.29 1.35
C ALA A 227 -6.92 4.58 1.07
N CYS A 228 -7.75 3.54 0.94
CA CYS A 228 -9.19 3.71 0.73
C CYS A 228 -9.88 4.47 1.87
N ARG A 229 -9.47 4.23 3.12
CA ARG A 229 -10.04 4.92 4.28
C ARG A 229 -9.63 6.39 4.35
N LEU A 230 -8.39 6.70 3.96
CA LEU A 230 -7.92 8.09 3.81
C LEU A 230 -8.65 8.79 2.65
N ALA A 231 -8.84 8.13 1.50
CA ALA A 231 -9.62 8.66 0.39
C ALA A 231 -11.10 8.94 0.77
N ALA A 232 -11.63 8.19 1.74
CA ALA A 232 -12.95 8.43 2.31
C ALA A 232 -12.98 9.56 3.37
N GLY A 233 -11.86 10.25 3.61
CA GLY A 233 -11.75 11.38 4.52
C GLY A 233 -11.58 11.00 6.00
N MET A 234 -11.25 9.76 6.32
CA MET A 234 -10.97 9.36 7.70
C MET A 234 -9.61 9.92 8.16
N ASP A 235 -9.50 10.27 9.44
CA ASP A 235 -8.22 10.53 10.06
C ASP A 235 -7.34 9.28 10.10
N ILE A 236 -6.02 9.46 10.25
CA ILE A 236 -5.05 8.36 10.14
C ILE A 236 -5.29 7.22 11.14
N ARG A 237 -5.70 7.50 12.37
CA ARG A 237 -5.95 6.47 13.39
C ARG A 237 -7.19 5.66 13.06
N SER A 238 -8.26 6.33 12.68
CA SER A 238 -9.52 5.70 12.26
C SER A 238 -9.32 4.87 10.99
N ALA A 239 -8.55 5.39 10.02
CA ALA A 239 -8.20 4.72 8.78
C ALA A 239 -7.42 3.43 9.06
N VAL A 240 -6.36 3.49 9.84
CA VAL A 240 -5.53 2.33 10.22
C VAL A 240 -6.34 1.30 10.99
N ARG A 241 -7.14 1.71 11.99
CA ARG A 241 -7.99 0.81 12.78
C ARG A 241 -9.00 0.08 11.89
N SER A 242 -9.66 0.79 11.00
CA SER A 242 -10.63 0.20 10.06
C SER A 242 -9.96 -0.73 9.05
N ALA A 243 -8.82 -0.33 8.50
CA ALA A 243 -8.06 -1.13 7.54
C ALA A 243 -7.55 -2.45 8.13
N GLN A 244 -7.08 -2.44 9.37
CA GLN A 244 -6.63 -3.66 10.04
C GLN A 244 -7.78 -4.64 10.27
N LYS A 245 -8.95 -4.16 10.70
CA LYS A 245 -10.15 -5.01 10.83
C LYS A 245 -10.53 -5.64 9.48
N TYR A 246 -10.51 -4.85 8.42
CA TYR A 246 -10.80 -5.33 7.07
C TYR A 246 -9.79 -6.39 6.61
N ALA A 247 -8.49 -6.11 6.70
CA ALA A 247 -7.45 -7.05 6.31
C ALA A 247 -7.50 -8.36 7.13
N HIS A 248 -7.78 -8.26 8.43
CA HIS A 248 -7.96 -9.40 9.32
C HIS A 248 -9.16 -10.27 8.89
N SER A 249 -10.31 -9.66 8.54
CA SER A 249 -11.46 -10.39 8.01
C SER A 249 -11.16 -11.01 6.64
N ALA A 250 -10.43 -10.33 5.76
CA ALA A 250 -10.01 -10.89 4.47
C ALA A 250 -9.17 -12.15 4.64
N VAL A 251 -8.29 -12.20 5.67
CA VAL A 251 -7.51 -13.38 6.05
C VAL A 251 -8.40 -14.46 6.66
N GLN A 252 -9.37 -14.10 7.51
CA GLN A 252 -10.30 -15.05 8.12
C GLN A 252 -11.07 -15.85 7.08
N PHE A 253 -11.50 -15.20 6.01
CA PHE A 253 -12.26 -15.79 4.91
C PHE A 253 -11.41 -16.13 3.69
N ALA A 254 -10.11 -16.29 3.86
CA ALA A 254 -9.18 -16.54 2.76
C ALA A 254 -9.52 -17.81 1.96
N HIS A 255 -9.29 -17.71 0.65
CA HIS A 255 -9.43 -18.84 -0.26
C HIS A 255 -8.24 -19.80 -0.12
N ASP A 256 -8.54 -21.06 0.09
CA ASP A 256 -7.58 -22.15 -0.01
C ASP A 256 -7.70 -22.80 -1.40
N LEU A 257 -6.79 -22.41 -2.29
CA LEU A 257 -6.79 -22.87 -3.68
C LEU A 257 -5.90 -24.11 -3.88
N GLY A 258 -5.41 -24.72 -2.80
CA GLY A 258 -4.43 -25.79 -2.84
C GLY A 258 -3.02 -25.32 -3.23
N TRP A 259 -2.78 -23.99 -3.17
CA TRP A 259 -1.48 -23.38 -3.41
C TRP A 259 -0.64 -23.38 -2.13
N CYS A 260 0.62 -22.96 -2.23
CA CYS A 260 1.52 -22.90 -1.08
C CYS A 260 1.01 -21.91 -0.01
N GLN A 261 0.45 -20.80 -0.43
CA GLN A 261 -0.16 -19.77 0.44
C GLN A 261 -1.62 -19.57 0.08
N LYS A 262 -2.46 -19.28 1.08
CA LYS A 262 -3.86 -18.88 0.89
C LYS A 262 -3.95 -17.45 0.40
N ILE A 263 -5.03 -17.14 -0.30
CA ILE A 263 -5.27 -15.79 -0.82
C ILE A 263 -6.37 -15.12 0.02
N PRO A 264 -6.12 -13.95 0.63
CA PRO A 264 -7.15 -13.22 1.36
C PRO A 264 -8.38 -12.98 0.48
N ASN A 265 -9.57 -13.30 1.00
CA ASN A 265 -10.82 -12.96 0.34
C ASN A 265 -11.13 -11.48 0.62
N ARG A 266 -11.13 -10.66 -0.39
CA ARG A 266 -11.34 -9.21 -0.26
C ARG A 266 -12.79 -8.80 -0.40
N PHE A 267 -13.68 -9.74 -0.77
CA PHE A 267 -15.11 -9.54 -1.02
C PHE A 267 -16.01 -10.32 -0.05
N PHE A 268 -15.63 -10.42 1.22
CA PHE A 268 -16.39 -11.11 2.28
C PHE A 268 -17.57 -10.30 2.81
#